data_741f33b42c5bea95a7b826656f0e6149
#
_entry.id   741f33b42c5bea95a7b826656f0e6149
#
_cell.length_a   1.000
_cell.length_b   1.000
_cell.length_c   1.000
_cell.angle_alpha   90.00
_cell.angle_beta   90.00
_cell.angle_gamma   90.00
#
_symmetry.space_group_name_H-M   'P 1'
#
loop_
_entity.id
_entity.type
_entity.pdbx_description
1 polymer ?
#
loop_
_entity_poly.entity_id
_entity_poly.type
_entity_poly.pdbx_seq_one_letter_code
_entity_poly.pdbx_strand_id
1 'polypeptide(L)'
;TEWLGGLERLYRWHNVLGILAYLALLLHPLALAADSWEESPQQAWSALDPPQQGWPGWLGWAALLGLMVGVGVSLARRLPYDIWRASHWLLGLAVMLAVAHLAALGHTHPLLGLPILALAFMLWQVVRGGGLDHGFQPTQS
;
A
#
# COMPACT_ATOMS: atom_id res chain seq x y z
N THR A 1 -1.15 -26.51 -4.61
CA THR A 1 -2.08 -25.44 -4.16
C THR A 1 -2.91 -25.83 -2.94
N GLU A 2 -2.94 -27.09 -2.52
CA GLU A 2 -3.66 -27.57 -1.34
C GLU A 2 -3.01 -27.14 0.00
N TRP A 3 -1.72 -26.83 0.00
CA TRP A 3 -0.97 -26.44 1.20
C TRP A 3 -1.45 -25.14 1.86
N LEU A 4 -2.05 -24.22 1.10
CA LEU A 4 -2.57 -22.95 1.61
C LEU A 4 -4.10 -22.99 1.84
N GLY A 5 -4.75 -24.15 1.75
CA GLY A 5 -6.18 -24.31 2.01
C GLY A 5 -7.09 -23.68 0.95
N GLY A 6 -6.62 -23.56 -0.29
CA GLY A 6 -7.35 -23.03 -1.43
C GLY A 6 -7.32 -21.51 -1.55
N LEU A 7 -7.69 -21.00 -2.74
CA LEU A 7 -7.72 -19.57 -3.07
C LEU A 7 -8.62 -18.78 -2.12
N GLU A 8 -9.73 -19.36 -1.66
CA GLU A 8 -10.68 -18.70 -0.76
C GLU A 8 -10.04 -18.35 0.59
N ARG A 9 -9.22 -19.24 1.16
CA ARG A 9 -8.50 -19.00 2.40
C ARG A 9 -7.44 -17.92 2.22
N LEU A 10 -6.73 -17.92 1.08
CA LEU A 10 -5.74 -16.91 0.74
C LEU A 10 -6.39 -15.51 0.64
N TYR A 11 -7.53 -15.38 -0.05
CA TYR A 11 -8.28 -14.13 -0.14
C TYR A 11 -8.76 -13.64 1.22
N ARG A 12 -9.23 -14.55 2.08
CA ARG A 12 -9.66 -14.19 3.44
C ARG A 12 -8.50 -13.64 4.27
N TRP A 13 -7.35 -14.30 4.23
CA TRP A 13 -6.16 -13.84 4.94
C TRP A 13 -5.64 -12.52 4.38
N HIS A 14 -5.59 -12.36 3.07
CA HIS A 14 -5.21 -11.10 2.43
C HIS A 14 -6.11 -9.94 2.89
N ASN A 15 -7.41 -10.15 2.94
CA ASN A 15 -8.37 -9.14 3.38
C ASN A 15 -8.19 -8.79 4.86
N VAL A 16 -8.08 -9.80 5.75
CA VAL A 16 -7.87 -9.57 7.19
C VAL A 16 -6.55 -8.85 7.44
N LEU A 17 -5.46 -9.31 6.85
CA LEU A 17 -4.14 -8.68 6.99
C LEU A 17 -4.12 -7.26 6.42
N GLY A 18 -4.78 -7.04 5.30
CA GLY A 18 -4.94 -5.71 4.70
C GLY A 18 -5.68 -4.74 5.61
N ILE A 19 -6.77 -5.16 6.24
CA ILE A 19 -7.51 -4.35 7.21
C ILE A 19 -6.66 -4.05 8.44
N LEU A 20 -5.98 -5.04 9.00
CA LEU A 20 -5.11 -4.86 10.17
C LEU A 20 -3.94 -3.92 9.88
N ALA A 21 -3.28 -4.09 8.74
CA ALA A 21 -2.21 -3.20 8.29
C ALA A 21 -2.73 -1.76 8.09
N TYR A 22 -3.90 -1.60 7.50
CA TYR A 22 -4.53 -0.28 7.32
C TYR A 22 -4.83 0.40 8.65
N LEU A 23 -5.42 -0.33 9.62
CA LEU A 23 -5.67 0.21 10.96
C LEU A 23 -4.36 0.60 11.68
N ALA A 24 -3.34 -0.24 11.59
CA ALA A 24 -2.03 0.06 12.17
C ALA A 24 -1.41 1.34 11.55
N LEU A 25 -1.54 1.52 10.23
CA LEU A 25 -1.06 2.72 9.54
C LEU A 25 -1.84 3.98 9.91
N LEU A 26 -3.16 3.88 10.12
CA LEU A 26 -3.96 5.01 10.62
C LEU A 26 -3.57 5.43 12.04
N LEU A 27 -3.25 4.46 12.88
CA LEU A 27 -2.83 4.71 14.25
C LEU A 27 -1.39 5.19 14.36
N HIS A 28 -0.55 4.94 13.35
CA HIS A 28 0.87 5.27 13.39
C HIS A 28 1.17 6.76 13.67
N PRO A 29 0.61 7.75 12.92
CA PRO A 29 0.87 9.16 13.23
C PRO A 29 0.30 9.58 14.57
N LEU A 30 -0.82 8.98 15.00
CA LEU A 30 -1.39 9.26 16.32
C LEU A 30 -0.51 8.71 17.46
N ALA A 31 0.09 7.54 17.26
CA ALA A 31 1.04 6.97 18.22
C ALA A 31 2.29 7.84 18.37
N LEU A 32 2.82 8.36 17.24
CA LEU A 32 3.96 9.29 17.26
C LEU A 32 3.61 10.60 17.97
N ALA A 33 2.41 11.13 17.72
CA ALA A 33 1.95 12.34 18.42
C ALA A 33 1.75 12.10 19.92
N ALA A 34 1.23 10.92 20.31
CA ALA A 34 1.05 10.56 21.71
C ALA A 34 2.38 10.41 22.44
N ASP A 35 3.37 9.79 21.80
CA ASP A 35 4.74 9.68 22.34
C ASP A 35 5.37 11.05 22.54
N SER A 36 5.27 11.93 21.55
CA SER A 36 5.78 13.30 21.62
C SER A 36 5.01 14.20 22.61
N TRP A 37 3.79 13.82 22.98
CA TRP A 37 2.98 14.58 23.96
C TRP A 37 3.60 14.55 25.35
N GLU A 38 4.30 13.48 25.70
CA GLU A 38 5.01 13.38 26.99
C GLU A 38 6.11 14.45 27.13
N GLU A 39 6.67 14.90 26.01
CA GLU A 39 7.69 15.96 26.01
C GLU A 39 7.04 17.35 26.00
N SER A 40 6.13 17.61 25.07
CA SER A 40 5.33 18.85 25.04
C SER A 40 4.16 18.75 24.06
N PRO A 41 3.03 19.47 24.29
CA PRO A 41 1.94 19.55 23.32
C PRO A 41 2.38 20.12 21.96
N GLN A 42 3.36 21.01 21.91
CA GLN A 42 3.88 21.59 20.68
C GLN A 42 4.60 20.56 19.84
N GLN A 43 5.37 19.65 20.44
CA GLN A 43 6.03 18.57 19.75
C GLN A 43 5.02 17.54 19.20
N ALA A 44 3.98 17.23 19.96
CA ALA A 44 2.89 16.36 19.48
C ALA A 44 2.22 16.94 18.23
N TRP A 45 1.94 18.25 18.20
CA TRP A 45 1.42 18.90 16.99
C TRP A 45 2.42 18.87 15.83
N SER A 46 3.71 19.09 16.09
CA SER A 46 4.75 19.04 15.06
C SER A 46 4.88 17.64 14.44
N ALA A 47 4.61 16.58 15.21
CA ALA A 47 4.60 15.21 14.73
C ALA A 47 3.45 14.94 13.74
N LEU A 48 2.38 15.72 13.80
CA LEU A 48 1.24 15.64 12.86
C LEU A 48 1.32 16.62 11.69
N ASP A 49 2.25 17.58 11.74
CA ASP A 49 2.39 18.63 10.73
C ASP A 49 3.47 18.30 9.69
N PRO A 50 3.10 17.91 8.44
CA PRO A 50 4.06 17.49 7.42
C PRO A 50 5.16 18.51 7.11
N PRO A 51 4.88 19.82 7.02
CA PRO A 51 5.91 20.85 6.81
C PRO A 51 7.04 20.85 7.84
N GLN A 52 6.75 20.51 9.08
CA GLN A 52 7.78 20.50 10.16
C GLN A 52 8.65 19.24 10.12
N GLN A 53 8.19 18.18 9.47
CA GLN A 53 8.90 16.90 9.36
C GLN A 53 9.85 16.84 8.13
N GLY A 54 9.83 17.89 7.30
CA GLY A 54 10.60 17.92 6.06
C GLY A 54 10.10 16.91 5.01
N TRP A 55 10.92 16.66 3.98
CA TRP A 55 10.53 15.79 2.86
C TRP A 55 10.21 14.33 3.24
N PRO A 56 10.85 13.69 4.26
CA PRO A 56 10.43 12.34 4.68
C PRO A 56 9.01 12.32 5.24
N GLY A 57 8.60 13.33 5.99
CA GLY A 57 7.23 13.46 6.48
C GLY A 57 6.21 13.53 5.36
N TRP A 58 6.50 14.29 4.29
CA TRP A 58 5.62 14.37 3.11
C TRP A 58 5.44 13.02 2.42
N LEU A 59 6.49 12.18 2.34
CA LEU A 59 6.39 10.82 1.81
C LEU A 59 5.44 9.96 2.66
N GLY A 60 5.57 10.04 3.98
CA GLY A 60 4.69 9.31 4.92
C GLY A 60 3.23 9.71 4.76
N TRP A 61 2.93 11.01 4.72
CA TRP A 61 1.59 11.51 4.54
C TRP A 61 1.01 11.18 3.16
N ALA A 62 1.80 11.28 2.09
CA ALA A 62 1.37 10.88 0.75
C ALA A 62 1.06 9.37 0.69
N ALA A 63 1.88 8.54 1.32
CA ALA A 63 1.63 7.10 1.44
C ALA A 63 0.33 6.83 2.21
N LEU A 64 0.12 7.48 3.36
CA LEU A 64 -1.06 7.31 4.19
C LEU A 64 -2.33 7.70 3.43
N LEU A 65 -2.36 8.87 2.79
CA LEU A 65 -3.49 9.34 1.99
C LEU A 65 -3.77 8.41 0.80
N GLY A 66 -2.73 7.96 0.10
CA GLY A 66 -2.84 6.99 -0.99
C GLY A 66 -3.44 5.66 -0.52
N LEU A 67 -3.05 5.16 0.65
CA LEU A 67 -3.61 3.97 1.27
C LEU A 67 -5.07 4.18 1.70
N MET A 68 -5.39 5.31 2.32
CA MET A 68 -6.77 5.64 2.71
C MET A 68 -7.71 5.64 1.51
N VAL A 69 -7.34 6.32 0.43
CA VAL A 69 -8.13 6.37 -0.81
C VAL A 69 -8.20 4.99 -1.45
N GLY A 70 -7.07 4.32 -1.64
CA GLY A 70 -7.00 3.02 -2.32
C GLY A 70 -7.78 1.92 -1.58
N VAL A 71 -7.69 1.84 -0.25
CA VAL A 71 -8.48 0.90 0.55
C VAL A 71 -9.95 1.28 0.54
N GLY A 72 -10.28 2.56 0.71
CA GLY A 72 -11.67 3.03 0.66
C GLY A 72 -12.36 2.66 -0.65
N VAL A 73 -11.68 2.88 -1.78
CA VAL A 73 -12.15 2.49 -3.11
C VAL A 73 -12.25 0.96 -3.24
N SER A 74 -11.27 0.20 -2.72
CA SER A 74 -11.26 -1.27 -2.79
C SER A 74 -12.41 -1.91 -1.98
N LEU A 75 -12.87 -1.25 -0.92
CA LEU A 75 -14.01 -1.70 -0.11
C LEU A 75 -15.38 -1.36 -0.74
N ALA A 76 -15.42 -0.46 -1.72
CA ALA A 76 -16.65 -0.08 -2.39
C ALA A 76 -17.10 -1.20 -3.35
N ARG A 77 -18.03 -2.05 -2.91
CA ARG A 77 -18.50 -3.28 -3.57
C ARG A 77 -19.18 -3.10 -4.95
N ARG A 78 -19.44 -1.88 -5.41
CA ARG A 78 -20.22 -1.59 -6.64
C ARG A 78 -19.39 -0.91 -7.73
N LEU A 79 -18.07 -0.91 -7.62
CA LEU A 79 -17.22 -0.27 -8.61
C LEU A 79 -17.00 -1.17 -9.83
N PRO A 80 -16.96 -0.58 -11.04
CA PRO A 80 -16.51 -1.28 -12.24
C PRO A 80 -15.10 -1.87 -12.01
N TYR A 81 -14.85 -3.02 -12.63
CA TYR A 81 -13.59 -3.76 -12.45
C TYR A 81 -12.35 -2.90 -12.80
N ASP A 82 -12.45 -2.04 -13.82
CA ASP A 82 -11.33 -1.19 -14.23
C ASP A 82 -10.96 -0.15 -13.17
N ILE A 83 -11.97 0.43 -12.49
CA ILE A 83 -11.75 1.37 -11.39
C ILE A 83 -11.16 0.64 -10.20
N TRP A 84 -11.69 -0.55 -9.87
CA TRP A 84 -11.14 -1.38 -8.79
C TRP A 84 -9.67 -1.76 -9.08
N ARG A 85 -9.35 -2.17 -10.29
CA ARG A 85 -7.99 -2.51 -10.71
C ARG A 85 -7.05 -1.30 -10.61
N ALA A 86 -7.48 -0.13 -11.07
CA ALA A 86 -6.70 1.11 -10.98
C ALA A 86 -6.44 1.50 -9.51
N SER A 87 -7.44 1.37 -8.63
CA SER A 87 -7.26 1.64 -7.19
C SER A 87 -6.27 0.69 -6.53
N HIS A 88 -6.24 -0.56 -6.98
CA HIS A 88 -5.27 -1.55 -6.49
C HIS A 88 -3.82 -1.19 -6.89
N TRP A 89 -3.61 -0.61 -8.06
CA TRP A 89 -2.33 -0.03 -8.47
C TRP A 89 -1.92 1.16 -7.60
N LEU A 90 -2.88 2.01 -7.24
CA LEU A 90 -2.64 3.13 -6.32
C LEU A 90 -2.14 2.63 -4.95
N LEU A 91 -2.69 1.52 -4.46
CA LEU A 91 -2.21 0.88 -3.23
C LEU A 91 -0.74 0.43 -3.36
N GLY A 92 -0.35 -0.16 -4.49
CA GLY A 92 1.04 -0.52 -4.76
C GLY A 92 1.97 0.70 -4.72
N LEU A 93 1.56 1.81 -5.35
CA LEU A 93 2.32 3.08 -5.30
C LEU A 93 2.42 3.62 -3.86
N ALA A 94 1.32 3.60 -3.11
CA ALA A 94 1.31 4.06 -1.72
C ALA A 94 2.24 3.22 -0.82
N VAL A 95 2.31 1.91 -1.03
CA VAL A 95 3.27 1.04 -0.33
C VAL A 95 4.71 1.41 -0.69
N MET A 96 5.00 1.74 -1.96
CA MET A 96 6.34 2.20 -2.36
C MET A 96 6.72 3.53 -1.72
N LEU A 97 5.78 4.47 -1.60
CA LEU A 97 6.00 5.72 -0.86
C LEU A 97 6.27 5.46 0.63
N ALA A 98 5.57 4.49 1.25
CA ALA A 98 5.82 4.09 2.63
C ALA A 98 7.23 3.49 2.80
N VAL A 99 7.68 2.65 1.86
CA VAL A 99 9.06 2.12 1.87
C VAL A 99 10.08 3.23 1.72
N ALA A 100 9.84 4.18 0.81
CA ALA A 100 10.71 5.34 0.62
C ALA A 100 10.76 6.24 1.88
N HIS A 101 9.62 6.43 2.55
CA HIS A 101 9.54 7.12 3.83
C HIS A 101 10.41 6.46 4.90
N LEU A 102 10.29 5.14 5.08
CA LEU A 102 11.12 4.39 6.05
C LEU A 102 12.60 4.47 5.72
N ALA A 103 12.98 4.36 4.44
CA ALA A 103 14.36 4.50 3.99
C ALA A 103 14.90 5.92 4.24
N ALA A 104 14.08 6.94 4.01
CA ALA A 104 14.42 8.35 4.24
C ALA A 104 14.65 8.67 5.72
N LEU A 105 13.99 7.95 6.63
CA LEU A 105 14.20 8.03 8.07
C LEU A 105 15.39 7.20 8.56
N GLY A 106 16.14 6.55 7.66
CA GLY A 106 17.30 5.72 7.99
C GLY A 106 16.95 4.31 8.52
N HIS A 107 15.66 3.94 8.49
CA HIS A 107 15.21 2.62 8.91
C HIS A 107 15.38 1.61 7.77
N THR A 108 16.60 1.12 7.56
CA THR A 108 16.90 0.08 6.56
C THR A 108 16.87 -1.31 7.21
N HIS A 109 15.69 -1.94 7.23
CA HIS A 109 15.56 -3.33 7.67
C HIS A 109 15.45 -4.26 6.44
N PRO A 110 16.08 -5.45 6.45
CA PRO A 110 16.03 -6.38 5.30
C PRO A 110 14.60 -6.76 4.89
N LEU A 111 13.63 -6.71 5.79
CA LEU A 111 12.22 -6.93 5.49
C LEU A 111 11.61 -5.88 4.53
N LEU A 112 12.22 -4.69 4.38
CA LEU A 112 11.81 -3.69 3.37
C LEU A 112 12.03 -4.17 1.93
N GLY A 113 12.88 -5.18 1.73
CA GLY A 113 13.05 -5.82 0.43
C GLY A 113 11.81 -6.58 -0.05
N LEU A 114 10.97 -7.10 0.86
CA LEU A 114 9.79 -7.88 0.52
C LEU A 114 8.75 -7.12 -0.31
N PRO A 115 8.29 -5.90 0.07
CA PRO A 115 7.37 -5.13 -0.75
C PRO A 115 7.99 -4.69 -2.07
N ILE A 116 9.30 -4.42 -2.13
CA ILE A 116 10.01 -4.10 -3.37
C ILE A 116 9.99 -5.31 -4.32
N LEU A 117 10.30 -6.49 -3.81
CA LEU A 117 10.27 -7.73 -4.60
C LEU A 117 8.85 -8.06 -5.07
N ALA A 118 7.84 -7.87 -4.21
CA ALA A 118 6.45 -8.07 -4.57
C ALA A 118 6.01 -7.12 -5.70
N LEU A 119 6.39 -5.84 -5.64
CA LEU A 119 6.10 -4.87 -6.69
C LEU A 119 6.84 -5.22 -7.99
N ALA A 120 8.13 -5.56 -7.91
CA ALA A 120 8.92 -5.97 -9.07
C ALA A 120 8.29 -7.20 -9.75
N PHE A 121 7.82 -8.17 -8.97
CA PHE A 121 7.11 -9.34 -9.48
C PHE A 121 5.78 -8.96 -10.15
N MET A 122 4.99 -8.06 -9.55
CA MET A 122 3.74 -7.57 -10.13
C MET A 122 3.99 -6.84 -11.45
N LEU A 123 4.97 -5.94 -11.49
CA LEU A 123 5.35 -5.22 -12.72
C LEU A 123 5.80 -6.20 -13.82
N TRP A 124 6.59 -7.19 -13.46
CA TRP A 124 7.03 -8.23 -14.40
C TRP A 124 5.85 -9.04 -14.96
N GLN A 125 4.84 -9.37 -14.14
CA GLN A 125 3.62 -10.06 -14.59
C GLN A 125 2.82 -9.21 -15.58
N VAL A 126 2.71 -7.89 -15.35
CA VAL A 126 2.00 -6.97 -16.25
C VAL A 126 2.71 -6.87 -17.59
N VAL A 127 4.04 -6.73 -17.60
CA VAL A 127 4.84 -6.67 -18.83
C VAL A 127 4.71 -7.98 -19.62
N ARG A 128 4.69 -9.14 -18.96
CA ARG A 128 4.49 -10.43 -19.61
C ARG A 128 3.06 -10.65 -20.09
N GLY A 129 2.05 -10.25 -19.31
CA GLY A 129 0.64 -10.39 -19.65
C GLY A 129 0.22 -9.52 -20.83
N GLY A 130 0.76 -8.31 -20.95
CA GLY A 130 0.51 -7.42 -22.10
C GLY A 130 1.07 -7.91 -23.44
N GLY A 131 1.93 -8.94 -23.44
CA GLY A 131 2.48 -9.53 -24.66
C GLY A 131 1.64 -10.68 -25.27
N LEU A 132 0.60 -11.15 -24.57
CA LEU A 132 -0.18 -12.32 -24.99
C LEU A 132 -1.52 -12.00 -25.69
N ASP A 133 -1.98 -10.75 -25.65
CA ASP A 133 -3.31 -10.38 -26.19
C ASP A 133 -3.32 -10.04 -27.69
N HIS A 134 -2.22 -10.19 -28.41
CA HIS A 134 -2.19 -9.92 -29.88
C HIS A 134 -2.38 -11.16 -30.77
N GLY A 135 -2.74 -12.32 -30.21
CA GLY A 135 -2.75 -13.60 -30.95
C GLY A 135 -4.09 -14.29 -31.18
N PHE A 136 -5.19 -13.85 -30.56
CA PHE A 136 -6.46 -14.52 -30.72
C PHE A 136 -7.40 -13.74 -31.65
N GLN A 137 -7.24 -13.93 -32.96
CA GLN A 137 -8.31 -13.67 -33.93
C GLN A 137 -9.17 -14.93 -34.05
N PRO A 138 -10.46 -14.90 -33.70
CA PRO A 138 -11.36 -15.99 -34.03
C PRO A 138 -11.55 -16.00 -35.55
N THR A 139 -11.08 -17.06 -36.20
CA THR A 139 -11.46 -17.37 -37.60
C THR A 139 -12.96 -17.61 -37.62
N GLN A 140 -13.71 -16.66 -38.19
CA GLN A 140 -15.11 -16.86 -38.55
C GLN A 140 -15.15 -17.77 -39.81
N SER A 141 -15.62 -18.99 -39.59
CA SER A 141 -16.11 -19.88 -40.63
C SER A 141 -17.60 -20.05 -40.49
#